data_1e2519da842fe630136d0bb8528b0f1a
#
_entry.id   1e2519da842fe630136d0bb8528b0f1a
#
_cell.length_a   1.000
_cell.length_b   1.000
_cell.length_c   1.000
_cell.angle_alpha   90.00
_cell.angle_beta   90.00
_cell.angle_gamma   90.00
#
_symmetry.space_group_name_H-M   'P 1'
#
loop_
_entity.id
_entity.type
_entity.pdbx_description
1 polymer ?
#
loop_
_entity_poly.entity_id
_entity_poly.type
_entity_poly.pdbx_seq_one_letter_code
_entity_poly.pdbx_strand_id
1 'polypeptide(L)' 'MSDKEKVIEAFKNSEEPLNAKKVSELSGVEKKEVDKIMKEFKKDETIVSPKRCYWTLADK' A
#
# COMPACT_ATOMS: atom_id res chain seq x y z
N MET A 1 -1.64 7.31 -14.67
CA MET A 1 -1.47 6.13 -13.80
C MET A 1 -2.73 5.90 -12.98
N SER A 2 -3.08 4.65 -12.78
CA SER A 2 -4.23 4.34 -11.94
C SER A 2 -3.86 4.50 -10.46
N ASP A 3 -4.88 4.63 -9.61
CA ASP A 3 -4.62 4.74 -8.17
C ASP A 3 -3.89 3.52 -7.63
N LYS A 4 -4.17 2.34 -8.20
CA LYS A 4 -3.47 1.12 -7.80
C LYS A 4 -1.98 1.21 -8.09
N GLU A 5 -1.62 1.74 -9.23
CA GLU A 5 -0.21 1.91 -9.58
C GLU A 5 0.47 2.91 -8.67
N LYS A 6 -0.22 3.99 -8.32
CA LYS A 6 0.32 4.98 -7.40
C LYS A 6 0.61 4.35 -6.03
N VAL A 7 -0.31 3.51 -5.55
CA VAL A 7 -0.13 2.83 -4.27
C VAL A 7 1.04 1.85 -4.34
N ILE A 8 1.14 1.09 -5.43
CA ILE A 8 2.26 0.16 -5.62
C ILE A 8 3.58 0.92 -5.64
N GLU A 9 3.64 2.05 -6.33
CA GLU A 9 4.86 2.85 -6.37
C GLU A 9 5.24 3.38 -4.99
N ALA A 10 4.25 3.76 -4.19
CA ALA A 10 4.53 4.19 -2.82
C ALA A 10 5.24 3.09 -2.04
N PHE A 11 4.77 1.85 -2.17
CA PHE A 11 5.43 0.71 -1.54
C PHE A 11 6.82 0.44 -2.12
N LYS A 12 6.97 0.54 -3.44
CA LYS A 12 8.26 0.30 -4.09
C LYS A 12 9.30 1.32 -3.69
N ASN A 13 8.89 2.56 -3.51
CA ASN A 13 9.80 3.65 -3.17
C ASN A 13 10.13 3.71 -1.68
N SER A 14 9.47 2.90 -0.87
CA SER A 14 9.73 2.83 0.56
C SER A 14 10.44 1.52 0.90
N GLU A 15 11.48 1.60 1.68
CA GLU A 15 12.19 0.42 2.17
C GLU A 15 11.55 -0.13 3.43
N GLU A 16 10.67 0.64 4.03
CA GLU A 16 10.00 0.27 5.28
C GLU A 16 8.54 -0.04 5.05
N PRO A 17 7.94 -0.89 5.88
CA PRO A 17 6.50 -1.12 5.81
C PRO A 17 5.74 0.19 6.01
N LEU A 18 4.61 0.33 5.34
CA LEU A 18 3.78 1.54 5.38
C LEU A 18 2.40 1.22 5.92
N ASN A 19 1.82 2.14 6.70
CA ASN A 19 0.42 2.04 7.07
C ASN A 19 -0.43 2.77 6.03
N ALA A 20 -1.76 2.65 6.12
CA ALA A 20 -2.66 3.24 5.15
C ALA A 20 -2.49 4.76 5.06
N LYS A 21 -2.28 5.41 6.19
CA LYS A 21 -2.08 6.86 6.23
C LYS A 21 -0.82 7.26 5.45
N LYS A 22 0.26 6.52 5.67
CA LYS A 22 1.53 6.79 5.01
C LYS A 22 1.42 6.55 3.50
N VAL A 23 0.75 5.47 3.12
CA VAL A 23 0.50 5.17 1.72
C VAL A 23 -0.29 6.29 1.06
N SER A 24 -1.33 6.80 1.74
CA SER A 24 -2.11 7.91 1.24
C SER A 24 -1.24 9.14 1.02
N GLU A 25 -0.38 9.47 1.96
CA GLU A 25 0.51 10.63 1.85
C GLU A 25 1.52 10.47 0.72
N LEU A 26 2.12 9.30 0.60
CA LEU A 26 3.16 9.05 -0.40
C LEU A 26 2.60 8.90 -1.81
N SER A 27 1.43 8.28 -1.94
CA SER A 27 0.82 8.06 -3.24
C SER A 27 0.00 9.25 -3.74
N GLY A 28 -0.42 10.11 -2.83
CA GLY A 28 -1.32 11.20 -3.18
C GLY A 28 -2.76 10.76 -3.42
N VAL A 29 -3.08 9.52 -3.06
CA VAL A 29 -4.42 8.95 -3.21
C VAL A 29 -5.19 9.14 -1.90
N GLU A 30 -6.49 9.43 -1.97
CA GLU A 30 -7.31 9.58 -0.79
C GLU A 30 -7.29 8.32 0.07
N LYS A 31 -7.32 8.50 1.38
CA LYS A 31 -7.28 7.38 2.30
C LYS A 31 -8.39 6.35 2.05
N LYS A 32 -9.57 6.81 1.68
CA LYS A 32 -10.69 5.91 1.34
C LYS A 32 -10.33 4.98 0.20
N GLU A 33 -9.71 5.54 -0.84
CA GLU A 33 -9.27 4.76 -1.98
C GLU A 33 -8.11 3.86 -1.61
N VAL A 34 -7.19 4.36 -0.80
CA VAL A 34 -6.06 3.55 -0.32
C VAL A 34 -6.57 2.33 0.45
N ASP A 35 -7.51 2.53 1.37
CA ASP A 35 -8.08 1.43 2.14
C ASP A 35 -8.71 0.37 1.22
N LYS A 36 -9.44 0.82 0.22
CA LYS A 36 -10.09 -0.06 -0.74
C LYS A 36 -9.07 -0.83 -1.58
N ILE A 37 -8.05 -0.12 -2.06
CA ILE A 37 -6.99 -0.73 -2.87
C ILE A 37 -6.18 -1.72 -2.04
N MET A 38 -5.83 -1.36 -0.83
CA MET A 38 -5.07 -2.23 0.04
C MET A 38 -5.85 -3.50 0.38
N LYS A 39 -7.16 -3.39 0.53
CA LYS A 39 -8.02 -4.54 0.78
C LYS A 39 -7.95 -5.52 -0.39
N GLU A 40 -7.95 -5.02 -1.62
CA GLU A 40 -7.79 -5.84 -2.80
C GLU A 40 -6.41 -6.48 -2.86
N PHE A 41 -5.37 -5.72 -2.53
CA PHE A 41 -4.00 -6.24 -2.51
C PHE A 41 -3.80 -7.32 -1.46
N LYS A 42 -4.44 -7.19 -0.31
CA LYS A 42 -4.41 -8.22 0.72
C LYS A 42 -5.07 -9.51 0.23
N LYS A 43 -6.18 -9.37 -0.46
CA LYS A 43 -6.90 -10.51 -1.01
C LYS A 43 -6.08 -11.23 -2.07
N ASP A 44 -5.36 -10.48 -2.89
CA ASP A 44 -4.51 -11.01 -3.95
C ASP A 44 -3.12 -11.41 -3.45
N GLU A 45 -2.85 -11.16 -2.16
CA GLU A 45 -1.55 -11.41 -1.57
C GLU A 45 -0.42 -10.60 -2.22
N THR A 46 -0.77 -9.46 -2.82
CA THR A 46 0.20 -8.55 -3.40
C THR A 46 1.01 -7.85 -2.31
N ILE A 47 0.38 -7.62 -1.15
CA ILE A 47 1.06 -7.06 0.01
C ILE A 47 0.91 -7.99 1.20
N VAL A 48 1.85 -7.88 2.13
CA VAL A 48 1.84 -8.65 3.37
C VAL A 48 2.02 -7.70 4.54
N SER A 49 1.63 -8.16 5.72
CA SER A 49 1.76 -7.36 6.94
C SER A 49 2.87 -7.94 7.82
N PRO A 50 4.08 -7.37 7.75
CA PRO A 50 5.17 -7.82 8.62
C PRO A 50 4.99 -7.36 10.06
N LYS A 51 4.20 -6.31 10.26
CA LYS A 51 3.87 -5.77 11.56
C LYS A 51 2.41 -5.39 11.60
N ARG A 52 1.87 -5.32 12.82
CA ARG A 52 0.51 -4.86 13.02
C ARG A 52 0.34 -3.45 12.44
N CYS A 53 -0.69 -3.27 11.63
CA CYS A 53 -1.05 -2.00 10.96
C CYS A 53 -0.06 -1.53 9.90
N TYR A 54 0.96 -2.32 9.58
CA TYR A 54 1.93 -1.98 8.54
C TYR A 54 1.90 -3.01 7.42
N TRP A 55 2.19 -2.56 6.22
CA TRP A 55 2.11 -3.39 5.01
C TRP A 55 3.32 -3.14 4.13
N THR A 56 3.71 -4.14 3.37
CA THR A 56 4.78 -4.02 2.39
C THR A 56 4.47 -4.98 1.23
N LEU A 57 5.15 -4.77 0.09
CA LEU A 57 4.97 -5.67 -1.05
C LEU A 57 5.46 -7.07 -0.72
N ALA A 58 4.69 -8.07 -1.14
CA ALA A 58 5.00 -9.46 -0.82
C ALA A 58 6.30 -9.94 -1.44
N ASP A 59 6.68 -9.36 -2.58
CA ASP A 59 7.89 -9.76 -3.30
C ASP A 59 9.12 -8.92 -2.94
N LYS A 60 9.04 -8.16 -1.90
CA LYS A 60 10.11 -7.26 -1.50
C LYS A 60 11.02 -7.83 -0.42
#